data_4fb3030ac6731ffb83613cfcbb06adb6
#
_entry.id   4fb3030ac6731ffb83613cfcbb06adb6
#
_cell.length_a   1.000
_cell.length_b   1.000
_cell.length_c   1.000
_cell.angle_alpha   90.00
_cell.angle_beta   90.00
_cell.angle_gamma   90.00
#
_symmetry.space_group_name_H-M   'P 1'
#
loop_
_entity.id
_entity.type
_entity.pdbx_description
1 polymer ?
#
loop_
_entity_poly.entity_id
_entity_poly.type
_entity_poly.pdbx_seq_one_letter_code
_entity_poly.pdbx_strand_id
1 'polypeptide(L)'
;MRRAQLRAFSTANALAHTPFFKAGIAGDGCYNRTLTSMSFQSERRQLWDARETYLEMSPLLRANQINGALLMYHGMEDANVGTHPMNSEALFAALDGLGKPAALYMYPYEGHGPIARETNLDMWARWLAWLDLYVKNTKVK
;
A
#
# COMPACT_ATOMS: atom_id res chain seq x y z
N MET A 1 1.33 5.05 -16.47
CA MET A 1 1.93 4.16 -15.45
C MET A 1 2.26 4.80 -14.10
N ARG A 2 2.73 6.05 -13.98
CA ARG A 2 3.11 6.67 -12.67
C ARG A 2 1.97 6.95 -11.66
N ARG A 3 0.68 6.89 -12.06
CA ARG A 3 -0.45 7.30 -11.20
C ARG A 3 -0.92 6.23 -10.20
N ALA A 4 -0.82 4.94 -10.51
CA ALA A 4 -1.26 3.86 -9.61
C ALA A 4 -0.36 3.76 -8.36
N GLN A 5 0.94 3.78 -8.55
CA GLN A 5 1.96 3.74 -7.50
C GLN A 5 1.79 4.87 -6.46
N LEU A 6 1.43 6.08 -6.92
CA LEU A 6 1.19 7.21 -6.01
C LEU A 6 -0.07 6.99 -5.15
N ARG A 7 -1.11 6.37 -5.71
CA ARG A 7 -2.36 6.11 -4.99
C ARG A 7 -2.15 5.15 -3.83
N ALA A 8 -1.47 4.02 -4.06
CA ALA A 8 -1.20 3.03 -3.02
C ALA A 8 -0.37 3.62 -1.87
N PHE A 9 0.73 4.29 -2.20
CA PHE A 9 1.53 5.02 -1.23
C PHE A 9 0.68 6.02 -0.44
N SER A 10 -0.10 6.87 -1.14
CA SER A 10 -0.91 7.92 -0.50
C SER A 10 -1.95 7.32 0.46
N THR A 11 -2.55 6.18 0.11
CA THR A 11 -3.49 5.47 0.98
C THR A 11 -2.83 5.03 2.28
N ALA A 12 -1.72 4.28 2.19
CA ALA A 12 -1.02 3.81 3.39
C ALA A 12 -0.46 4.98 4.22
N ASN A 13 0.07 6.00 3.55
CA ASN A 13 0.60 7.19 4.20
C ASN A 13 -0.49 8.00 4.92
N ALA A 14 -1.67 8.17 4.30
CA ALA A 14 -2.80 8.85 4.93
C ALA A 14 -3.27 8.11 6.21
N LEU A 15 -3.37 6.77 6.16
CA LEU A 15 -3.72 5.97 7.33
C LEU A 15 -2.68 6.06 8.46
N ALA A 16 -1.40 6.31 8.13
CA ALA A 16 -0.34 6.49 9.11
C ALA A 16 -0.32 7.89 9.75
N HIS A 17 -0.80 8.91 9.04
CA HIS A 17 -0.71 10.30 9.48
C HIS A 17 -2.02 10.88 10.04
N THR A 18 -3.17 10.22 9.83
CA THR A 18 -4.45 10.71 10.33
C THR A 18 -5.40 9.58 10.70
N PRO A 19 -6.16 9.68 11.80
CA PRO A 19 -7.22 8.74 12.15
C PRO A 19 -8.54 8.98 11.38
N PHE A 20 -8.54 9.89 10.41
CA PHE A 20 -9.75 10.28 9.68
C PHE A 20 -10.35 9.14 8.86
N PHE A 21 -9.52 8.25 8.31
CA PHE A 21 -9.95 7.15 7.46
C PHE A 21 -10.07 5.85 8.25
N LYS A 22 -11.21 5.16 8.15
CA LYS A 22 -11.46 3.86 8.79
C LYS A 22 -10.82 2.70 8.04
N ALA A 23 -10.74 2.80 6.73
CA ALA A 23 -10.14 1.77 5.87
C ALA A 23 -9.49 2.38 4.63
N GLY A 24 -8.58 1.63 4.05
CA GLY A 24 -7.92 1.96 2.78
C GLY A 24 -7.71 0.73 1.91
N ILE A 25 -7.60 0.97 0.61
CA ILE A 25 -7.28 -0.04 -0.41
C ILE A 25 -6.07 0.46 -1.19
N ALA A 26 -5.02 -0.35 -1.24
CA ALA A 26 -3.74 0.02 -1.83
C ALA A 26 -3.19 -1.11 -2.71
N GLY A 27 -2.87 -0.83 -3.96
CA GLY A 27 -2.36 -1.82 -4.91
C GLY A 27 -1.03 -1.44 -5.52
N ASP A 28 -0.16 -2.42 -5.70
CA ASP A 28 1.14 -2.32 -6.37
C ASP A 28 1.98 -1.15 -5.84
N GLY A 29 2.05 -1.02 -4.50
CA GLY A 29 2.61 0.15 -3.84
C GLY A 29 4.11 0.06 -3.57
N CYS A 30 4.76 1.22 -3.52
CA CYS A 30 6.06 1.39 -2.89
C CYS A 30 5.85 1.94 -1.48
N TYR A 31 6.05 1.10 -0.48
CA TYR A 31 5.85 1.47 0.91
C TYR A 31 7.14 1.74 1.67
N ASN A 32 8.29 1.49 1.03
CA ASN A 32 9.62 1.85 1.54
C ASN A 32 10.42 2.59 0.46
N ARG A 33 10.53 3.90 0.59
CA ARG A 33 11.25 4.76 -0.37
C ARG A 33 12.76 4.59 -0.35
N THR A 34 13.31 3.99 0.69
CA THR A 34 14.75 3.71 0.72
C THR A 34 15.18 2.70 -0.36
N LEU A 35 14.22 1.91 -0.89
CA LEU A 35 14.44 1.00 -2.01
C LEU A 35 14.52 1.71 -3.37
N THR A 36 14.14 2.99 -3.43
CA THR A 36 14.27 3.84 -4.61
C THR A 36 15.24 4.98 -4.34
N SER A 37 16.43 4.65 -3.87
CA SER A 37 17.40 5.58 -3.27
C SER A 37 17.90 6.72 -4.18
N MET A 38 17.78 6.58 -5.50
CA MET A 38 18.27 7.60 -6.44
C MET A 38 17.25 8.72 -6.72
N SER A 39 15.96 8.42 -6.63
CA SER A 39 14.85 9.39 -6.75
C SER A 39 13.50 8.68 -6.62
N PHE A 40 12.44 9.42 -6.33
CA PHE A 40 11.07 8.91 -6.44
C PHE A 40 10.07 10.05 -6.75
N GLN A 41 9.11 9.77 -7.61
CA GLN A 41 8.07 10.73 -8.02
C GLN A 41 8.67 12.08 -8.48
N SER A 42 8.41 13.16 -7.76
CA SER A 42 8.98 14.49 -8.00
C SER A 42 10.20 14.80 -7.15
N GLU A 43 10.56 13.93 -6.18
CA GLU A 43 11.80 14.08 -5.42
C GLU A 43 12.98 13.70 -6.31
N ARG A 44 13.86 14.68 -6.55
CA ARG A 44 15.02 14.55 -7.43
C ARG A 44 16.32 14.29 -6.67
N ARG A 45 16.34 14.58 -5.37
CA ARG A 45 17.50 14.34 -4.52
C ARG A 45 17.62 12.85 -4.21
N GLN A 46 18.84 12.40 -4.01
CA GLN A 46 19.12 11.03 -3.61
C GLN A 46 18.79 10.82 -2.13
N LEU A 47 18.68 9.56 -1.70
CA LEU A 47 18.42 9.19 -0.31
C LEU A 47 19.42 9.87 0.65
N TRP A 48 20.69 9.90 0.29
CA TRP A 48 21.74 10.44 1.16
C TRP A 48 21.69 11.96 1.30
N ASP A 49 21.11 12.65 0.30
CA ASP A 49 20.93 14.12 0.30
C ASP A 49 19.62 14.55 0.98
N ALA A 50 18.62 13.67 1.04
CA ALA A 50 17.29 13.97 1.54
C ALA A 50 16.74 12.85 2.45
N ARG A 51 17.57 12.30 3.31
CA ARG A 51 17.28 11.12 4.14
C ARG A 51 15.93 11.22 4.87
N GLU A 52 15.68 12.33 5.51
CA GLU A 52 14.44 12.53 6.27
C GLU A 52 13.19 12.44 5.36
N THR A 53 13.25 13.05 4.16
CA THR A 53 12.17 12.95 3.18
C THR A 53 11.88 11.50 2.78
N TYR A 54 12.93 10.72 2.54
CA TYR A 54 12.77 9.30 2.20
C TYR A 54 12.16 8.48 3.34
N LEU A 55 12.54 8.74 4.58
CA LEU A 55 12.00 8.06 5.76
C LEU A 55 10.53 8.48 6.00
N GLU A 56 10.24 9.78 5.95
CA GLU A 56 8.89 10.30 6.11
C GLU A 56 7.91 9.77 5.03
N MET A 57 8.41 9.61 3.81
CA MET A 57 7.63 9.10 2.68
C MET A 57 7.66 7.56 2.58
N SER A 58 7.92 6.87 3.70
CA SER A 58 7.95 5.41 3.80
C SER A 58 6.91 4.91 4.81
N PRO A 59 5.67 4.61 4.37
CA PRO A 59 4.62 4.12 5.27
C PRO A 59 5.00 2.87 6.07
N LEU A 60 5.88 2.02 5.53
CA LEU A 60 6.41 0.85 6.25
C LEU A 60 7.06 1.25 7.58
N LEU A 61 7.82 2.35 7.61
CA LEU A 61 8.50 2.81 8.82
C LEU A 61 7.55 3.44 9.85
N ARG A 62 6.28 3.63 9.45
CA ARG A 62 5.20 4.14 10.29
C ARG A 62 4.06 3.12 10.44
N ALA A 63 4.31 1.84 10.20
CA ALA A 63 3.30 0.78 10.27
C ALA A 63 2.59 0.76 11.63
N ASN A 64 3.31 1.02 12.72
CA ASN A 64 2.76 1.14 14.07
C ASN A 64 1.76 2.31 14.25
N GLN A 65 1.80 3.32 13.38
CA GLN A 65 0.92 4.49 13.40
C GLN A 65 -0.29 4.34 12.48
N ILE A 66 -0.35 3.30 11.64
CA ILE A 66 -1.51 3.04 10.77
C ILE A 66 -2.72 2.73 11.65
N ASN A 67 -3.77 3.55 11.55
CA ASN A 67 -4.93 3.51 12.42
C ASN A 67 -6.19 2.88 11.78
N GLY A 68 -6.24 2.76 10.45
CA GLY A 68 -7.35 2.15 9.73
C GLY A 68 -7.04 0.72 9.27
N ALA A 69 -8.06 0.03 8.77
CA ALA A 69 -7.91 -1.27 8.15
C ALA A 69 -7.33 -1.13 6.74
N LEU A 70 -6.24 -1.83 6.42
CA LEU A 70 -5.57 -1.73 5.13
C LEU A 70 -5.69 -3.02 4.32
N LEU A 71 -6.42 -2.99 3.21
CA LEU A 71 -6.38 -4.04 2.21
C LEU A 71 -5.32 -3.71 1.17
N MET A 72 -4.41 -4.64 0.93
CA MET A 72 -3.40 -4.54 -0.12
C MET A 72 -3.60 -5.62 -1.17
N TYR A 73 -3.24 -5.30 -2.41
CA TYR A 73 -3.09 -6.28 -3.49
C TYR A 73 -1.83 -6.00 -4.29
N HIS A 74 -1.26 -7.04 -4.90
CA HIS A 74 -0.04 -6.91 -5.70
C HIS A 74 0.03 -7.97 -6.79
N GLY A 75 0.43 -7.58 -8.00
CA GLY A 75 0.78 -8.50 -9.05
C GLY A 75 2.12 -9.18 -8.76
N MET A 76 2.16 -10.51 -8.79
CA MET A 76 3.38 -11.26 -8.43
C MET A 76 4.52 -11.07 -9.45
N GLU A 77 4.19 -10.64 -10.68
CA GLU A 77 5.16 -10.36 -11.74
C GLU A 77 5.44 -8.85 -11.89
N ASP A 78 5.14 -8.05 -10.85
CA ASP A 78 5.46 -6.62 -10.87
C ASP A 78 6.98 -6.40 -10.86
N ALA A 79 7.51 -6.08 -12.03
CA ALA A 79 8.92 -5.75 -12.25
C ALA A 79 9.18 -4.23 -12.30
N ASN A 80 8.19 -3.41 -11.94
CA ASN A 80 8.36 -1.96 -11.93
C ASN A 80 9.30 -1.55 -10.79
N VAL A 81 10.27 -0.72 -11.12
CA VAL A 81 11.31 -0.29 -10.17
C VAL A 81 10.68 0.40 -8.96
N GLY A 82 10.97 -0.11 -7.78
CA GLY A 82 10.50 0.42 -6.50
C GLY A 82 9.16 -0.12 -6.03
N THR A 83 8.42 -0.88 -6.85
CA THR A 83 7.14 -1.48 -6.47
C THR A 83 7.16 -3.01 -6.48
N HIS A 84 8.31 -3.63 -6.39
CA HIS A 84 8.38 -5.09 -6.28
C HIS A 84 7.46 -5.62 -5.19
N PRO A 85 6.86 -6.83 -5.37
CA PRO A 85 5.90 -7.44 -4.45
C PRO A 85 6.33 -7.44 -2.98
N MET A 86 7.62 -7.58 -2.73
CA MET A 86 8.21 -7.51 -1.38
C MET A 86 7.82 -6.25 -0.59
N ASN A 87 7.47 -5.14 -1.24
CA ASN A 87 6.98 -3.95 -0.55
C ASN A 87 5.66 -4.21 0.17
N SER A 88 4.72 -4.86 -0.51
CA SER A 88 3.42 -5.21 0.07
C SER A 88 3.55 -6.31 1.12
N GLU A 89 4.39 -7.31 0.86
CA GLU A 89 4.67 -8.39 1.81
C GLU A 89 5.29 -7.85 3.11
N ALA A 90 6.28 -6.96 3.01
CA ALA A 90 6.93 -6.36 4.17
C ALA A 90 5.96 -5.49 4.99
N LEU A 91 5.14 -4.67 4.34
CA LEU A 91 4.15 -3.86 5.05
C LEU A 91 3.06 -4.74 5.69
N PHE A 92 2.58 -5.77 4.98
CA PHE A 92 1.62 -6.73 5.53
C PHE A 92 2.18 -7.45 6.75
N ALA A 93 3.39 -7.98 6.68
CA ALA A 93 4.04 -8.66 7.80
C ALA A 93 4.19 -7.75 9.01
N ALA A 94 4.53 -6.46 8.80
CA ALA A 94 4.61 -5.49 9.90
C ALA A 94 3.24 -5.23 10.53
N LEU A 95 2.18 -5.06 9.73
CA LEU A 95 0.83 -4.81 10.23
C LEU A 95 0.26 -6.03 10.98
N ASP A 96 0.46 -7.24 10.43
CA ASP A 96 0.05 -8.49 11.05
C ASP A 96 0.75 -8.69 12.39
N GLY A 97 2.07 -8.53 12.42
CA GLY A 97 2.87 -8.62 13.65
C GLY A 97 2.49 -7.59 14.73
N LEU A 98 1.92 -6.45 14.31
CA LEU A 98 1.40 -5.41 15.21
C LEU A 98 -0.09 -5.63 15.57
N GLY A 99 -0.72 -6.71 15.11
CA GLY A 99 -2.13 -7.01 15.35
C GLY A 99 -3.10 -6.01 14.70
N LYS A 100 -2.69 -5.36 13.62
CA LYS A 100 -3.52 -4.37 12.92
C LYS A 100 -4.38 -5.03 11.84
N PRO A 101 -5.62 -4.54 11.61
CA PRO A 101 -6.49 -5.10 10.57
C PRO A 101 -5.88 -4.86 9.18
N ALA A 102 -5.32 -5.92 8.61
CA ALA A 102 -4.71 -5.88 7.28
C ALA A 102 -5.05 -7.15 6.49
N ALA A 103 -5.06 -7.02 5.16
CA ALA A 103 -5.14 -8.14 4.22
C ALA A 103 -4.21 -7.88 3.03
N LEU A 104 -3.63 -8.96 2.50
CA LEU A 104 -2.80 -8.90 1.28
C LEU A 104 -3.24 -10.00 0.32
N TYR A 105 -3.54 -9.61 -0.92
CA TYR A 105 -3.87 -10.52 -2.02
C TYR A 105 -2.81 -10.43 -3.10
N MET A 106 -2.10 -11.55 -3.30
CA MET A 106 -1.06 -11.67 -4.32
C MET A 106 -1.66 -12.34 -5.56
N TYR A 107 -1.61 -11.66 -6.71
CA TYR A 107 -2.18 -12.15 -7.96
C TYR A 107 -1.09 -12.72 -8.87
N PRO A 108 -1.09 -14.04 -9.10
CA PRO A 108 -0.14 -14.67 -10.02
C PRO A 108 -0.38 -14.16 -11.45
N TYR A 109 0.69 -14.13 -12.25
CA TYR A 109 0.67 -13.71 -13.67
C TYR A 109 0.24 -12.26 -13.92
N GLU A 110 0.09 -11.45 -12.88
CA GLU A 110 -0.20 -10.03 -13.02
C GLU A 110 1.05 -9.19 -12.74
N GLY A 111 1.24 -8.16 -13.57
CA GLY A 111 2.31 -7.18 -13.42
C GLY A 111 1.88 -5.96 -12.61
N HIS A 112 2.50 -4.81 -12.90
CA HIS A 112 2.14 -3.54 -12.26
C HIS A 112 0.77 -3.04 -12.74
N GLY A 113 -0.25 -3.29 -11.96
CA GLY A 113 -1.65 -3.05 -12.32
C GLY A 113 -2.29 -4.27 -13.00
N PRO A 114 -3.15 -5.01 -12.30
CA PRO A 114 -3.81 -6.17 -12.85
C PRO A 114 -4.64 -5.86 -14.08
N ILE A 115 -4.55 -6.71 -15.10
CA ILE A 115 -5.23 -6.54 -16.39
C ILE A 115 -6.23 -7.66 -16.69
N ALA A 116 -6.05 -8.86 -16.15
CA ALA A 116 -6.97 -9.95 -16.39
C ALA A 116 -8.37 -9.62 -15.84
N ARG A 117 -9.40 -9.99 -16.60
CA ARG A 117 -10.79 -9.72 -16.22
C ARG A 117 -11.14 -10.41 -14.90
N GLU A 118 -10.74 -11.66 -14.76
CA GLU A 118 -11.00 -12.48 -13.57
C GLU A 118 -10.37 -11.86 -12.33
N THR A 119 -9.11 -11.42 -12.43
CA THR A 119 -8.40 -10.72 -11.35
C THR A 119 -9.12 -9.44 -10.96
N ASN A 120 -9.54 -8.65 -11.95
CA ASN A 120 -10.26 -7.41 -11.67
C ASN A 120 -11.61 -7.65 -10.98
N LEU A 121 -12.36 -8.70 -11.38
CA LEU A 121 -13.62 -9.05 -10.73
C LEU A 121 -13.42 -9.53 -9.29
N ASP A 122 -12.41 -10.35 -9.03
CA ASP A 122 -12.05 -10.79 -7.67
C ASP A 122 -11.64 -9.59 -6.79
N MET A 123 -10.78 -8.71 -7.30
CA MET A 123 -10.40 -7.48 -6.60
C MET A 123 -11.60 -6.64 -6.19
N TRP A 124 -12.53 -6.39 -7.12
CA TRP A 124 -13.72 -5.58 -6.84
C TRP A 124 -14.59 -6.22 -5.76
N ALA A 125 -14.79 -7.54 -5.81
CA ALA A 125 -15.53 -8.24 -4.79
C ALA A 125 -14.89 -8.10 -3.40
N ARG A 126 -13.56 -8.24 -3.30
CA ARG A 126 -12.80 -8.07 -2.06
C ARG A 126 -12.86 -6.63 -1.54
N TRP A 127 -12.75 -5.64 -2.42
CA TRP A 127 -12.84 -4.23 -2.04
C TRP A 127 -14.20 -3.89 -1.43
N LEU A 128 -15.27 -4.34 -2.07
CA LEU A 128 -16.64 -4.12 -1.55
C LEU A 128 -16.82 -4.79 -0.19
N ALA A 129 -16.40 -6.04 -0.04
CA ALA A 129 -16.48 -6.76 1.24
C ALA A 129 -15.66 -6.06 2.34
N TRP A 130 -14.47 -5.56 2.00
CA TRP A 130 -13.60 -4.83 2.94
C TRP A 130 -14.25 -3.52 3.41
N LEU A 131 -14.80 -2.74 2.49
CA LEU A 131 -15.48 -1.50 2.80
C LEU A 131 -16.79 -1.73 3.57
N ASP A 132 -17.53 -2.78 3.24
CA ASP A 132 -18.72 -3.18 4.02
C ASP A 132 -18.34 -3.51 5.47
N LEU A 133 -17.25 -4.26 5.67
CA LEU A 133 -16.80 -4.68 7.00
C LEU A 133 -16.30 -3.49 7.85
N TYR A 134 -15.43 -2.66 7.31
CA TYR A 134 -14.70 -1.66 8.08
C TYR A 134 -15.24 -0.24 8.00
N VAL A 135 -16.13 0.05 7.05
CA VAL A 135 -16.70 1.38 6.87
C VAL A 135 -18.21 1.39 7.10
N LYS A 136 -18.95 0.58 6.33
CA LYS A 136 -20.42 0.62 6.34
C LYS A 136 -21.00 0.01 7.61
N ASN A 137 -20.51 -1.15 8.03
CA ASN A 137 -21.06 -1.91 9.16
C ASN A 137 -20.42 -1.54 10.52
N THR A 138 -19.47 -0.61 10.57
CA THR A 138 -18.96 -0.09 11.82
C THR A 138 -20.04 0.71 12.52
N LYS A 139 -20.60 0.16 13.61
CA LYS A 139 -21.48 0.92 14.50
C LYS A 139 -20.69 2.14 14.98
N VAL A 140 -21.22 3.31 14.68
CA VAL A 140 -20.75 4.57 15.31
C VAL A 140 -20.98 4.40 16.80
N LYS A 141 -19.89 4.27 17.56
CA LYS A 141 -19.95 4.34 19.03
C LYS A 141 -20.02 5.79 19.46
#